data_9ad14b96f8f2db7526c46c26f9ad12c2
#
_entry.id   9ad14b96f8f2db7526c46c26f9ad12c2
#
_cell.length_a   1.000
_cell.length_b   1.000
_cell.length_c   1.000
_cell.angle_alpha   90.00
_cell.angle_beta   90.00
_cell.angle_gamma   90.00
#
_symmetry.space_group_name_H-M   'P 1'
#
loop_
_entity.id
_entity.type
_entity.pdbx_description
1 polymer ?
#
loop_
_entity_poly.entity_id
_entity_poly.type
_entity_poly.pdbx_seq_one_letter_code
_entity_poly.pdbx_strand_id
1 'polypeptide(L)'
;MAQKPAHFCAWPNCNNVTTDKYCADHREAGEAAEREKKLEQLRRHDGRRGTSRERGYDARWDKYSKWFLSRPENQLCALRLDDGCAIVAQCVDHIDPPNGANDPKFWDKANHQPACIHCNSVKGHKNIKGANGMR
;
A
#
# COMPACT_ATOMS: atom_id res chain seq x y z
N MET A 1 3.62 -9.81 -32.91
CA MET A 1 3.69 -9.97 -31.44
C MET A 1 4.90 -10.81 -31.08
N ALA A 2 5.69 -10.34 -30.15
CA ALA A 2 6.83 -11.14 -29.68
C ALA A 2 6.31 -12.36 -28.90
N GLN A 3 6.73 -13.56 -29.32
CA GLN A 3 6.43 -14.78 -28.58
C GLN A 3 7.32 -14.84 -27.33
N LYS A 4 6.73 -15.27 -26.20
CA LYS A 4 7.48 -15.48 -24.98
C LYS A 4 8.52 -16.61 -25.21
N PRO A 5 9.77 -16.46 -24.77
CA PRO A 5 10.76 -17.53 -24.90
C PRO A 5 10.35 -18.75 -24.08
N ALA A 6 10.58 -19.93 -24.64
CA ALA A 6 10.37 -21.20 -23.94
C ALA A 6 11.46 -21.42 -22.87
N HIS A 7 11.08 -21.95 -21.72
CA HIS A 7 11.94 -22.25 -20.59
C HIS A 7 11.42 -23.47 -19.82
N PHE A 8 12.22 -23.99 -18.90
CA PHE A 8 11.76 -25.09 -18.06
C PHE A 8 10.73 -24.63 -17.03
N CYS A 9 9.76 -25.51 -16.74
CA CYS A 9 8.76 -25.29 -15.70
C CYS A 9 9.45 -24.99 -14.35
N ALA A 10 8.95 -23.97 -13.64
CA ALA A 10 9.52 -23.56 -12.35
C ALA A 10 9.14 -24.49 -11.17
N TRP A 11 8.34 -25.53 -11.43
CA TRP A 11 8.02 -26.53 -10.41
C TRP A 11 9.24 -27.41 -10.10
N PRO A 12 9.53 -27.69 -8.80
CA PRO A 12 10.69 -28.50 -8.43
C PRO A 12 10.73 -29.84 -9.16
N ASN A 13 11.91 -30.19 -9.70
CA ASN A 13 12.16 -31.45 -10.41
C ASN A 13 11.31 -31.68 -11.69
N CYS A 14 10.74 -30.63 -12.26
CA CYS A 14 10.00 -30.70 -13.52
C CYS A 14 10.89 -30.25 -14.68
N ASN A 15 11.02 -31.10 -15.70
CA ASN A 15 11.80 -30.82 -16.91
C ASN A 15 10.92 -30.44 -18.11
N ASN A 16 9.61 -30.24 -17.92
CA ASN A 16 8.71 -29.82 -19.00
C ASN A 16 9.06 -28.40 -19.47
N VAL A 17 9.09 -28.22 -20.77
CA VAL A 17 9.30 -26.91 -21.40
C VAL A 17 7.95 -26.17 -21.52
N THR A 18 7.93 -24.90 -21.19
CA THR A 18 6.75 -24.04 -21.21
C THR A 18 7.11 -22.60 -21.55
N THR A 19 6.16 -21.84 -22.02
CA THR A 19 6.25 -20.37 -22.18
C THR A 19 5.68 -19.60 -20.99
N ASP A 20 4.98 -20.31 -20.10
CA ASP A 20 4.45 -19.79 -18.84
C ASP A 20 5.34 -20.26 -17.68
N LYS A 21 5.23 -19.64 -16.53
CA LYS A 21 6.04 -20.00 -15.36
C LYS A 21 5.97 -21.47 -14.99
N TYR A 22 4.78 -22.08 -15.12
CA TYR A 22 4.54 -23.49 -14.86
C TYR A 22 3.95 -24.16 -16.09
N CYS A 23 4.30 -25.43 -16.34
CA CYS A 23 3.67 -26.24 -17.36
C CYS A 23 2.20 -26.56 -17.01
N ALA A 24 1.43 -27.10 -17.97
CA ALA A 24 0.01 -27.39 -17.79
C ALA A 24 -0.26 -28.24 -16.54
N ASP A 25 0.59 -29.23 -16.26
CA ASP A 25 0.42 -30.14 -15.12
C ASP A 25 0.67 -29.47 -13.75
N HIS A 26 1.51 -28.43 -13.71
CA HIS A 26 1.90 -27.78 -12.47
C HIS A 26 1.35 -26.35 -12.32
N ARG A 27 0.55 -25.87 -13.25
CA ARG A 27 0.02 -24.50 -13.21
C ARG A 27 -0.80 -24.24 -11.96
N GLU A 28 -1.80 -25.08 -11.71
CA GLU A 28 -2.70 -24.92 -10.58
C GLU A 28 -1.96 -25.03 -9.24
N ALA A 29 -1.15 -26.08 -9.08
CA ALA A 29 -0.36 -26.28 -7.86
C ALA A 29 0.68 -25.17 -7.64
N GLY A 30 1.35 -24.73 -8.70
CA GLY A 30 2.36 -23.67 -8.64
C GLY A 30 1.75 -22.31 -8.25
N GLU A 31 0.65 -21.95 -8.87
CA GLU A 31 -0.07 -20.72 -8.54
C GLU A 31 -0.66 -20.74 -7.13
N ALA A 32 -1.17 -21.91 -6.67
CA ALA A 32 -1.64 -22.08 -5.31
C ALA A 32 -0.52 -21.90 -4.28
N ALA A 33 0.65 -22.50 -4.52
CA ALA A 33 1.83 -22.35 -3.67
C ALA A 33 2.32 -20.89 -3.61
N GLU A 34 2.27 -20.17 -4.72
CA GLU A 34 2.63 -18.75 -4.75
C GLU A 34 1.64 -17.87 -3.95
N ARG A 35 0.34 -18.13 -4.10
CA ARG A 35 -0.68 -17.42 -3.32
C ARG A 35 -0.49 -17.64 -1.83
N GLU A 36 -0.23 -18.88 -1.41
CA GLU A 36 0.01 -19.22 -0.01
C GLU A 36 1.27 -18.52 0.53
N LYS A 37 2.38 -18.58 -0.22
CA LYS A 37 3.62 -17.90 0.15
C LYS A 37 3.45 -16.37 0.28
N LYS A 38 2.71 -15.76 -0.65
CA LYS A 38 2.40 -14.33 -0.59
C LYS A 38 1.54 -13.99 0.63
N LEU A 39 0.54 -14.82 0.92
CA LEU A 39 -0.32 -14.64 2.09
C LEU A 39 0.46 -14.75 3.40
N GLU A 40 1.38 -15.72 3.50
CA GLU A 40 2.25 -15.87 4.66
C GLU A 40 3.19 -14.67 4.84
N GLN A 41 3.75 -14.15 3.75
CA GLN A 41 4.56 -12.92 3.80
C GLN A 41 3.75 -11.72 4.30
N LEU A 42 2.50 -11.58 3.84
CA LEU A 42 1.60 -10.52 4.32
C LEU A 42 1.29 -10.67 5.81
N ARG A 43 0.98 -11.89 6.27
CA ARG A 43 0.73 -12.16 7.70
C ARG A 43 1.93 -11.81 8.57
N ARG A 44 3.15 -12.15 8.13
CA ARG A 44 4.38 -11.80 8.85
C ARG A 44 4.61 -10.29 8.89
N HIS A 45 4.36 -9.61 7.78
CA HIS A 45 4.47 -8.16 7.71
C HIS A 45 3.47 -7.47 8.63
N ASP A 46 2.20 -7.89 8.60
CA ASP A 46 1.14 -7.34 9.44
C ASP A 46 1.40 -7.61 10.93
N GLY A 47 1.89 -8.81 11.27
CA GLY A 47 2.26 -9.16 12.64
C GLY A 47 3.38 -8.29 13.22
N ARG A 48 4.34 -7.87 12.39
CA ARG A 48 5.41 -6.95 12.81
C ARG A 48 4.94 -5.50 12.92
N ARG A 49 4.00 -5.12 12.07
CA ARG A 49 3.51 -3.73 11.99
C ARG A 49 2.55 -3.38 13.13
N GLY A 50 1.89 -4.37 13.73
CA GLY A 50 0.81 -4.17 14.68
C GLY A 50 -0.50 -3.75 14.04
N THR A 51 -1.57 -3.72 14.81
CA THR A 51 -2.89 -3.27 14.36
C THR A 51 -2.92 -1.75 14.16
N SER A 52 -3.91 -1.25 13.42
CA SER A 52 -4.10 0.20 13.26
C SER A 52 -4.30 0.89 14.61
N ARG A 53 -5.01 0.26 15.54
CA ARG A 53 -5.24 0.78 16.90
C ARG A 53 -3.95 0.90 17.71
N GLU A 54 -3.10 -0.11 17.67
CA GLU A 54 -1.77 -0.09 18.32
C GLU A 54 -0.84 0.96 17.74
N ARG A 55 -1.01 1.29 16.47
CA ARG A 55 -0.25 2.35 15.79
C ARG A 55 -0.78 3.76 16.04
N GLY A 56 -1.81 3.91 16.86
CA GLY A 56 -2.39 5.21 17.24
C GLY A 56 -3.62 5.65 16.45
N TYR A 57 -4.06 4.87 15.46
CA TYR A 57 -5.28 5.15 14.69
C TYR A 57 -6.51 4.63 15.44
N ASP A 58 -6.78 5.23 16.57
CA ASP A 58 -7.86 4.89 17.50
C ASP A 58 -9.11 5.77 17.30
N ALA A 59 -10.07 5.68 18.22
CA ALA A 59 -11.29 6.50 18.16
C ALA A 59 -11.01 8.02 18.23
N ARG A 60 -9.94 8.44 18.91
CA ARG A 60 -9.51 9.84 18.94
C ARG A 60 -9.02 10.30 17.56
N TRP A 61 -8.26 9.45 16.88
CA TRP A 61 -7.84 9.71 15.51
C TRP A 61 -9.03 9.75 14.54
N ASP A 62 -9.99 8.83 14.67
CA ASP A 62 -11.19 8.80 13.83
C ASP A 62 -11.98 10.11 13.95
N LYS A 63 -12.14 10.62 15.17
CA LYS A 63 -12.80 11.90 15.45
C LYS A 63 -12.04 13.08 14.85
N TYR A 64 -10.73 13.11 15.02
CA TYR A 64 -9.85 14.13 14.45
C TYR A 64 -9.91 14.13 12.93
N SER A 65 -9.81 12.95 12.28
CA SER A 65 -9.85 12.80 10.84
C SER A 65 -11.15 13.33 10.23
N LYS A 66 -12.29 13.04 10.85
CA LYS A 66 -13.60 13.57 10.42
C LYS A 66 -13.64 15.09 10.51
N TRP A 67 -13.15 15.65 11.60
CA TRP A 67 -13.07 17.09 11.77
C TRP A 67 -12.14 17.72 10.73
N PHE A 68 -10.94 17.16 10.53
CA PHE A 68 -9.95 17.65 9.58
C PHE A 68 -10.49 17.67 8.14
N LEU A 69 -11.13 16.58 7.71
CA LEU A 69 -11.70 16.46 6.36
C LEU A 69 -12.99 17.28 6.17
N SER A 70 -13.67 17.72 7.24
CA SER A 70 -14.81 18.60 7.14
C SER A 70 -14.44 20.06 6.84
N ARG A 71 -13.17 20.42 6.99
CA ARG A 71 -12.67 21.76 6.72
C ARG A 71 -12.65 22.06 5.23
N PRO A 72 -13.10 23.23 4.75
CA PRO A 72 -13.12 23.56 3.32
C PRO A 72 -11.75 23.43 2.64
N GLU A 73 -10.67 23.81 3.34
CA GLU A 73 -9.30 23.75 2.86
C GLU A 73 -8.74 22.32 2.69
N ASN A 74 -9.41 21.32 3.27
CA ASN A 74 -8.94 19.93 3.31
C ASN A 74 -9.82 18.98 2.46
N GLN A 75 -10.62 19.49 1.56
CA GLN A 75 -11.56 18.69 0.78
C GLN A 75 -10.95 17.98 -0.42
N LEU A 76 -9.81 18.46 -0.89
CA LEU A 76 -9.13 17.91 -2.06
C LEU A 76 -7.84 17.19 -1.68
N CYS A 77 -7.55 16.09 -2.39
CA CYS A 77 -6.30 15.35 -2.24
C CYS A 77 -5.09 16.26 -2.53
N ALA A 78 -4.20 16.43 -1.56
CA ALA A 78 -2.99 17.22 -1.71
C ALA A 78 -1.88 16.48 -2.47
N LEU A 79 -1.94 15.16 -2.53
CA LEU A 79 -0.90 14.31 -3.13
C LEU A 79 -0.96 14.31 -4.66
N ARG A 80 -2.10 14.03 -5.25
CA ARG A 80 -2.32 13.98 -6.72
C ARG A 80 -1.18 13.29 -7.48
N LEU A 81 -0.85 12.06 -7.07
CA LEU A 81 0.37 11.38 -7.52
C LEU A 81 0.27 10.84 -8.96
N ASP A 82 -0.93 10.44 -9.38
CA ASP A 82 -1.16 9.86 -10.71
C ASP A 82 -2.64 10.00 -11.14
N ASP A 83 -2.96 9.46 -12.32
CA ASP A 83 -4.31 9.51 -12.91
C ASP A 83 -5.37 8.74 -12.10
N GLY A 84 -4.96 7.83 -11.20
CA GLY A 84 -5.85 7.13 -10.27
C GLY A 84 -6.30 7.96 -9.09
N CYS A 85 -5.81 9.19 -8.94
CA CYS A 85 -6.22 10.09 -7.87
C CYS A 85 -7.74 10.36 -7.91
N ALA A 86 -8.41 10.14 -6.78
CA ALA A 86 -9.85 10.39 -6.65
C ALA A 86 -10.23 11.89 -6.59
N ILE A 87 -9.24 12.79 -6.57
CA ILE A 87 -9.37 14.25 -6.44
C ILE A 87 -9.89 14.67 -5.06
N VAL A 88 -10.96 14.08 -4.58
CA VAL A 88 -11.54 14.35 -3.25
C VAL A 88 -10.73 13.63 -2.16
N ALA A 89 -10.45 14.34 -1.06
CA ALA A 89 -9.79 13.76 0.10
C ALA A 89 -10.71 12.78 0.84
N GLN A 90 -10.16 11.66 1.25
CA GLN A 90 -10.87 10.57 1.92
C GLN A 90 -10.22 10.17 3.24
N CYS A 91 -8.97 10.58 3.45
CA CYS A 91 -8.22 10.28 4.67
C CYS A 91 -7.23 11.40 4.99
N VAL A 92 -6.71 11.37 6.21
CA VAL A 92 -5.61 12.23 6.66
C VAL A 92 -4.31 11.45 6.49
N ASP A 93 -3.38 12.00 5.74
CA ASP A 93 -2.05 11.45 5.54
C ASP A 93 -1.02 12.21 6.38
N HIS A 94 -0.02 11.50 6.89
CA HIS A 94 1.16 12.11 7.49
C HIS A 94 2.19 12.43 6.39
N ILE A 95 2.58 13.69 6.26
CA ILE A 95 3.59 14.13 5.28
C ILE A 95 4.89 13.37 5.49
N ASP A 96 5.37 13.31 6.73
CA ASP A 96 6.46 12.45 7.17
C ASP A 96 5.88 11.35 8.09
N PRO A 97 5.95 10.08 7.69
CA PRO A 97 5.35 9.00 8.45
C PRO A 97 5.88 8.93 9.89
N PRO A 98 5.01 8.90 10.90
CA PRO A 98 5.43 8.75 12.29
C PRO A 98 5.91 7.32 12.56
N ASN A 99 6.81 7.17 13.49
CA ASN A 99 7.31 5.89 13.97
C ASN A 99 6.53 5.42 15.21
N GLY A 100 5.23 5.23 15.04
CA GLY A 100 4.30 4.78 16.08
C GLY A 100 3.50 5.92 16.74
N ALA A 101 2.60 5.52 17.66
CA ALA A 101 1.64 6.42 18.31
C ALA A 101 2.28 7.49 19.20
N ASN A 102 3.46 7.20 19.73
CA ASN A 102 4.18 8.10 20.64
C ASN A 102 5.17 9.05 19.94
N ASP A 103 5.31 8.92 18.62
CA ASP A 103 6.13 9.84 17.84
C ASP A 103 5.47 11.23 17.86
N PRO A 104 6.21 12.31 18.21
CA PRO A 104 5.69 13.68 18.16
C PRO A 104 5.05 14.06 16.83
N LYS A 105 5.51 13.48 15.71
CA LYS A 105 4.98 13.68 14.36
C LYS A 105 3.55 13.17 14.19
N PHE A 106 3.10 12.23 15.04
CA PHE A 106 1.78 11.61 14.90
C PHE A 106 0.66 12.65 15.08
N TRP A 107 0.77 13.52 16.07
CA TRP A 107 -0.24 14.54 16.38
C TRP A 107 0.17 15.97 15.96
N ASP A 108 1.29 16.10 15.26
CA ASP A 108 1.70 17.39 14.70
C ASP A 108 0.79 17.76 13.51
N LYS A 109 -0.03 18.77 13.71
CA LYS A 109 -0.97 19.26 12.69
C LYS A 109 -0.27 19.74 11.42
N ALA A 110 0.93 20.27 11.53
CA ALA A 110 1.74 20.69 10.39
C ALA A 110 2.21 19.50 9.53
N ASN A 111 2.19 18.30 10.11
CA ASN A 111 2.52 17.04 9.44
C ASN A 111 1.31 16.34 8.82
N HIS A 112 0.12 16.94 8.86
CA HIS A 112 -1.11 16.36 8.33
C HIS A 112 -1.50 17.01 7.00
N GLN A 113 -1.95 16.20 6.05
CA GLN A 113 -2.49 16.67 4.78
C GLN A 113 -3.68 15.82 4.33
N PRO A 114 -4.63 16.42 3.57
CA PRO A 114 -5.73 15.65 3.02
C PRO A 114 -5.25 14.79 1.86
N ALA A 115 -5.68 13.53 1.80
CA ALA A 115 -5.33 12.60 0.73
C ALA A 115 -6.51 11.71 0.35
N CYS A 116 -6.55 11.28 -0.91
CA CYS A 116 -7.42 10.17 -1.29
C CYS A 116 -6.75 8.83 -0.93
N ILE A 117 -7.55 7.79 -0.76
CA ILE A 117 -7.07 6.45 -0.40
C ILE A 117 -6.06 5.92 -1.42
N HIS A 118 -6.34 6.14 -2.72
CA HIS A 118 -5.44 5.72 -3.80
C HIS A 118 -4.03 6.35 -3.64
N CYS A 119 -3.95 7.67 -3.59
CA CYS A 119 -2.67 8.37 -3.47
C CYS A 119 -1.94 8.03 -2.16
N ASN A 120 -2.66 7.90 -1.06
CA ASN A 120 -2.09 7.49 0.21
C ASN A 120 -1.45 6.08 0.13
N SER A 121 -2.12 5.13 -0.54
CA SER A 121 -1.57 3.80 -0.79
C SER A 121 -0.33 3.84 -1.68
N VAL A 122 -0.37 4.58 -2.79
CA VAL A 122 0.78 4.74 -3.69
C VAL A 122 1.98 5.35 -2.96
N LYS A 123 1.76 6.38 -2.15
CA LYS A 123 2.79 6.99 -1.32
C LYS A 123 3.43 5.98 -0.37
N GLY A 124 2.64 5.18 0.32
CA GLY A 124 3.11 4.15 1.22
C GLY A 124 3.96 3.08 0.54
N HIS A 125 3.55 2.63 -0.64
CA HIS A 125 4.29 1.63 -1.43
C HIS A 125 5.59 2.18 -2.02
N LYS A 126 5.61 3.42 -2.48
CA LYS A 126 6.79 4.05 -3.08
C LYS A 126 7.71 4.72 -2.06
N ASN A 127 7.35 4.69 -0.78
CA ASN A 127 8.09 5.38 0.29
C ASN A 127 8.39 6.85 -0.01
N ILE A 128 7.44 7.53 -0.65
CA ILE A 128 7.55 8.93 -1.01
C ILE A 128 7.39 9.77 0.26
N LYS A 129 8.44 10.47 0.63
CA LYS A 129 8.38 11.47 1.70
C LYS A 129 7.92 12.80 1.11
N GLY A 130 6.84 13.33 1.65
CA GLY A 130 6.36 14.67 1.34
C GLY A 130 6.02 14.89 -0.15
N ALA A 131 4.77 15.11 -0.47
CA ALA A 131 4.32 15.37 -1.83
C ALA A 131 4.62 16.80 -2.33
N ASN A 132 5.27 17.61 -1.54
CA ASN A 132 5.50 19.03 -1.85
C ASN A 132 6.40 19.28 -3.07
N GLY A 133 7.04 18.26 -3.62
CA GLY A 133 7.90 18.38 -4.77
C GLY A 133 7.23 18.20 -6.13
N MET A 134 5.95 17.88 -6.16
CA MET A 134 5.22 17.52 -7.39
C MET A 134 4.24 18.59 -7.87
N ARG A 135 4.38 19.78 -7.40
CA ARG A 135 3.52 20.91 -7.79
C ARG A 135 4.14 21.73 -8.89
#